data_ab827dc2f279c657b10bd738840c845f
#
_entry.id   ab827dc2f279c657b10bd738840c845f
#
_cell.length_a   1.000
_cell.length_b   1.000
_cell.length_c   1.000
_cell.angle_alpha   90.00
_cell.angle_beta   90.00
_cell.angle_gamma   90.00
#
_symmetry.space_group_name_H-M   'P 1'
#
loop_
_entity.id
_entity.type
_entity.pdbx_description
1 polymer ?
#
loop_
_entity_poly.entity_id
_entity_poly.type
_entity_poly.pdbx_seq_one_letter_code
_entity_poly.pdbx_strand_id
1 'polypeptide(L)'
;MLCLFMHTNVNAQNNVHISYLNKNDLGFLKGLTSAVLESSRIYPNQSVSDNFGSNKTGGVLIRPGGRDCYPAFWIRDYAMSLESGFVSTNEQKHMLLLTASTQCNQTWITKGGGMIPYGAIADHIRIDDSLPIYFPGTYSYEKQGIEIWGKMPPYSDQFFFIHMAWYYVHTTSDKSILLQEIDGMTLIDRLELAFKVPPADTNHLVYTTSDFRGVDFGFRDAEEITGLLCYPSILKYRAANELAELLTIQSKPEQASFYKNIAVQIKNAIPQIFMDSRGMLKASTEKSQQSDVWSTTLAIYFDVLDAKINQKSCETLAQAYKEGTLVYKGNIRHILTTDDFDDSTAWEYSKAQKNHYQNGAYWGTPTGWVCYAIAQFDVDAARRLAKEYIDDLRETDFRKGNEFGGPYECFHPESGNLQNPVYLTTVSCPYSVFKIHYNNIE
;
A
#
# COMPACT_ATOMS: atom_id res chain seq x y z
N MET A 1 22.37 15.60 -5.56
CA MET A 1 22.50 15.70 -4.11
C MET A 1 21.10 15.57 -3.54
N LEU A 2 20.52 14.37 -3.68
CA LEU A 2 19.10 14.12 -3.37
C LEU A 2 18.95 12.70 -2.83
N CYS A 3 18.11 12.54 -1.84
CA CYS A 3 17.68 11.27 -1.24
C CYS A 3 18.57 10.68 -0.14
N LEU A 4 18.88 11.45 0.89
CA LEU A 4 19.52 10.90 2.10
C LEU A 4 18.80 11.31 3.39
N PHE A 5 17.48 11.59 3.34
CA PHE A 5 16.74 12.06 4.52
C PHE A 5 15.55 11.20 4.94
N MET A 6 15.43 9.97 4.46
CA MET A 6 14.32 9.11 4.89
C MET A 6 14.62 8.23 6.12
N HIS A 7 15.84 8.24 6.64
CA HIS A 7 16.21 7.47 7.83
C HIS A 7 17.18 8.25 8.71
N THR A 8 16.81 9.44 9.14
CA THR A 8 17.53 10.12 10.23
C THR A 8 16.73 9.95 11.51
N ASN A 9 16.90 8.81 12.18
CA ASN A 9 16.91 8.82 13.64
C ASN A 9 17.72 7.66 14.21
N VAL A 10 18.86 8.04 14.80
CA VAL A 10 19.40 7.51 16.04
C VAL A 10 19.41 5.99 16.18
N ASN A 11 20.33 5.35 15.46
CA ASN A 11 21.22 4.35 16.06
C ASN A 11 22.35 4.11 15.04
N ALA A 12 23.47 4.79 15.23
CA ALA A 12 24.73 4.50 14.56
C ALA A 12 25.30 3.17 15.13
N GLN A 13 24.58 2.07 14.89
CA GLN A 13 25.13 0.72 15.04
C GLN A 13 25.03 0.05 13.67
N ASN A 14 26.17 0.05 12.97
CA ASN A 14 26.47 -0.79 11.81
C ASN A 14 25.33 -0.94 10.79
N ASN A 15 24.95 0.13 10.09
CA ASN A 15 24.25 0.03 8.82
C ASN A 15 25.21 -0.57 7.79
N VAL A 16 25.39 -1.89 7.83
CA VAL A 16 25.90 -2.64 6.70
C VAL A 16 24.85 -2.45 5.62
N HIS A 17 25.13 -1.60 4.65
CA HIS A 17 24.30 -1.46 3.47
C HIS A 17 24.30 -2.81 2.73
N ILE A 18 23.24 -3.58 2.89
CA ILE A 18 23.09 -4.89 2.30
C ILE A 18 22.50 -4.73 0.92
N SER A 19 23.26 -5.05 -0.12
CA SER A 19 22.70 -5.16 -1.46
C SER A 19 21.99 -6.51 -1.63
N TYR A 20 20.70 -6.47 -1.97
CA TYR A 20 19.90 -7.68 -2.22
C TYR A 20 20.08 -8.19 -3.65
N LEU A 21 20.28 -7.29 -4.61
CA LEU A 21 20.41 -7.57 -6.03
C LEU A 21 21.78 -7.12 -6.55
N ASN A 22 22.29 -7.80 -7.55
CA ASN A 22 23.41 -7.30 -8.33
C ASN A 22 22.97 -6.19 -9.31
N LYS A 23 23.92 -5.52 -9.95
CA LYS A 23 23.70 -4.40 -10.87
C LYS A 23 22.77 -4.75 -12.05
N ASN A 24 22.94 -5.96 -12.61
CA ASN A 24 22.14 -6.41 -13.75
C ASN A 24 20.69 -6.69 -13.36
N ASP A 25 20.49 -7.31 -12.21
CA ASP A 25 19.14 -7.62 -11.68
C ASP A 25 18.40 -6.34 -11.28
N LEU A 26 19.06 -5.42 -10.60
CA LEU A 26 18.47 -4.10 -10.30
C LEU A 26 18.19 -3.29 -11.56
N GLY A 27 19.10 -3.32 -12.56
CA GLY A 27 18.91 -2.68 -13.85
C GLY A 27 17.72 -3.25 -14.62
N PHE A 28 17.54 -4.57 -14.59
CA PHE A 28 16.37 -5.25 -15.16
C PHE A 28 15.08 -4.78 -14.48
N LEU A 29 15.02 -4.82 -13.14
CA LEU A 29 13.84 -4.41 -12.39
C LEU A 29 13.52 -2.93 -12.61
N LYS A 30 14.53 -2.06 -12.65
CA LYS A 30 14.38 -0.64 -13.01
C LYS A 30 13.70 -0.46 -14.36
N GLY A 31 14.19 -1.15 -15.39
CA GLY A 31 13.64 -1.07 -16.74
C GLY A 31 12.22 -1.64 -16.83
N LEU A 32 11.95 -2.74 -16.12
CA LEU A 32 10.61 -3.32 -16.06
C LEU A 32 9.63 -2.39 -15.34
N THR A 33 10.00 -1.83 -14.19
CA THR A 33 9.17 -0.87 -13.43
C THR A 33 8.83 0.36 -14.27
N SER A 34 9.80 0.92 -14.98
CA SER A 34 9.55 2.04 -15.90
C SER A 34 8.58 1.69 -17.01
N ALA A 35 8.70 0.50 -17.60
CA ALA A 35 7.81 0.05 -18.69
C ALA A 35 6.38 -0.23 -18.19
N VAL A 36 6.22 -0.82 -17.00
CA VAL A 36 4.90 -1.06 -16.39
C VAL A 36 4.23 0.27 -16.06
N LEU A 37 4.97 1.21 -15.46
CA LEU A 37 4.42 2.54 -15.16
C LEU A 37 3.99 3.27 -16.43
N GLU A 38 4.77 3.19 -17.50
CA GLU A 38 4.39 3.79 -18.79
C GLU A 38 3.10 3.17 -19.34
N SER A 39 2.96 1.84 -19.25
CA SER A 39 1.73 1.13 -19.65
C SER A 39 0.53 1.48 -18.76
N SER A 40 0.77 1.95 -17.54
CA SER A 40 -0.27 2.34 -16.57
C SER A 40 -0.72 3.80 -16.74
N ARG A 41 -0.03 4.61 -17.52
CA ARG A 41 -0.41 5.99 -17.79
C ARG A 41 -1.66 6.06 -18.68
N ILE A 42 -2.56 6.97 -18.31
CA ILE A 42 -3.74 7.35 -19.10
C ILE A 42 -3.59 8.83 -19.45
N TYR A 43 -3.22 9.11 -20.68
CA TYR A 43 -3.01 10.47 -21.13
C TYR A 43 -4.33 11.22 -21.34
N PRO A 44 -4.35 12.57 -21.31
CA PRO A 44 -5.52 13.35 -21.63
C PRO A 44 -6.12 12.94 -22.98
N ASN A 45 -7.45 12.77 -23.03
CA ASN A 45 -8.24 12.29 -24.16
C ASN A 45 -8.01 10.82 -24.58
N GLN A 46 -7.19 10.07 -23.87
CA GLN A 46 -7.03 8.63 -24.07
C GLN A 46 -8.19 7.86 -23.43
N SER A 47 -8.76 6.89 -24.15
CA SER A 47 -9.69 5.88 -23.66
C SER A 47 -8.92 4.61 -23.30
N VAL A 48 -9.35 3.91 -22.26
CA VAL A 48 -8.72 2.67 -21.77
C VAL A 48 -9.63 1.45 -21.89
N SER A 49 -10.91 1.66 -22.17
CA SER A 49 -11.87 0.61 -22.52
C SER A 49 -13.07 1.23 -23.24
N ASP A 50 -13.83 0.40 -23.96
CA ASP A 50 -15.04 0.83 -24.66
C ASP A 50 -16.19 1.20 -23.70
N ASN A 51 -16.11 0.77 -22.45
CA ASN A 51 -17.15 1.00 -21.43
C ASN A 51 -17.01 2.34 -20.70
N PHE A 52 -15.90 3.05 -20.86
CA PHE A 52 -15.60 4.31 -20.21
C PHE A 52 -15.17 5.36 -21.22
N GLY A 53 -15.53 6.61 -20.96
CA GLY A 53 -15.10 7.73 -21.76
C GLY A 53 -13.58 7.95 -21.69
N SER A 54 -13.09 8.89 -22.50
CA SER A 54 -11.68 9.28 -22.46
C SER A 54 -11.35 10.10 -21.22
N ASN A 55 -10.05 10.12 -20.84
CA ASN A 55 -9.54 10.92 -19.74
C ASN A 55 -9.80 12.42 -19.95
N LYS A 56 -10.70 12.99 -19.15
CA LYS A 56 -11.08 14.41 -19.14
C LYS A 56 -10.62 15.17 -17.90
N THR A 57 -9.76 14.56 -17.08
CA THR A 57 -9.31 15.18 -15.81
C THR A 57 -8.30 16.32 -16.00
N GLY A 58 -7.82 16.52 -17.22
CA GLY A 58 -6.89 17.62 -17.55
C GLY A 58 -5.41 17.29 -17.37
N GLY A 59 -5.06 16.11 -16.89
CA GLY A 59 -3.69 15.65 -16.74
C GLY A 59 -3.53 14.14 -16.93
N VAL A 60 -2.30 13.66 -16.80
CA VAL A 60 -2.01 12.22 -16.85
C VAL A 60 -2.46 11.56 -15.55
N LEU A 61 -3.14 10.44 -15.67
CA LEU A 61 -3.47 9.56 -14.55
C LEU A 61 -2.64 8.27 -14.60
N ILE A 62 -2.47 7.63 -13.47
CA ILE A 62 -1.80 6.32 -13.35
C ILE A 62 -2.79 5.34 -12.76
N ARG A 63 -3.10 4.27 -13.50
CA ARG A 63 -3.96 3.16 -13.06
C ARG A 63 -3.13 2.00 -12.51
N PRO A 64 -3.71 1.06 -11.73
CA PRO A 64 -2.97 -0.06 -11.14
C PRO A 64 -2.35 -1.02 -12.16
N GLY A 65 -2.98 -1.21 -13.31
CA GLY A 65 -2.52 -2.15 -14.31
C GLY A 65 -2.51 -1.59 -15.72
N GLY A 66 -1.50 -1.96 -16.51
CA GLY A 66 -1.28 -1.47 -17.87
C GLY A 66 -2.12 -2.14 -18.94
N ARG A 67 -2.86 -3.23 -18.65
CA ARG A 67 -3.65 -4.01 -19.62
C ARG A 67 -4.97 -4.47 -19.02
N ASP A 68 -6.07 -4.15 -19.64
CA ASP A 68 -7.44 -4.65 -19.43
C ASP A 68 -7.92 -4.72 -17.96
N CYS A 69 -7.29 -3.98 -17.06
CA CYS A 69 -7.68 -3.94 -15.67
C CYS A 69 -7.71 -2.50 -15.13
N TYR A 70 -8.60 -2.28 -14.19
CA TYR A 70 -8.71 -1.04 -13.42
C TYR A 70 -8.74 0.24 -14.27
N PRO A 71 -9.85 0.52 -15.03
CA PRO A 71 -9.94 1.67 -15.94
C PRO A 71 -10.23 2.99 -15.21
N ALA A 72 -9.57 3.24 -14.08
CA ALA A 72 -9.72 4.42 -13.23
C ALA A 72 -8.39 4.78 -12.56
N PHE A 73 -8.34 5.91 -11.90
CA PHE A 73 -7.25 6.32 -11.03
C PHE A 73 -7.49 5.81 -9.61
N TRP A 74 -6.71 4.81 -9.17
CA TRP A 74 -6.77 4.22 -7.83
C TRP A 74 -5.74 4.86 -6.92
N ILE A 75 -6.21 5.42 -5.80
CA ILE A 75 -5.37 6.24 -4.90
C ILE A 75 -4.26 5.41 -4.28
N ARG A 76 -4.59 4.25 -3.75
CA ARG A 76 -3.65 3.35 -3.05
C ARG A 76 -2.52 2.88 -3.95
N ASP A 77 -2.84 2.30 -5.09
CA ASP A 77 -1.85 1.72 -6.02
C ASP A 77 -0.88 2.78 -6.52
N TYR A 78 -1.41 3.95 -6.84
CA TYR A 78 -0.63 5.10 -7.23
C TYR A 78 0.31 5.57 -6.10
N ALA A 79 -0.23 5.79 -4.90
CA ALA A 79 0.55 6.31 -3.77
C ALA A 79 1.69 5.36 -3.37
N MET A 80 1.44 4.05 -3.37
CA MET A 80 2.46 3.02 -3.13
C MET A 80 3.56 2.98 -4.19
N SER A 81 3.29 3.51 -5.39
CA SER A 81 4.24 3.51 -6.51
C SER A 81 5.12 4.77 -6.59
N LEU A 82 4.81 5.80 -5.81
CA LEU A 82 5.53 7.09 -5.80
C LEU A 82 7.02 6.94 -5.51
N GLU A 83 7.36 6.14 -4.51
CA GLU A 83 8.74 5.93 -4.08
C GLU A 83 9.62 5.26 -5.16
N SER A 84 9.03 4.72 -6.24
CA SER A 84 9.80 4.28 -7.41
C SER A 84 10.59 5.42 -8.05
N GLY A 85 10.11 6.66 -7.94
CA GLY A 85 10.75 7.87 -8.46
C GLY A 85 10.55 8.09 -9.98
N PHE A 86 9.63 7.35 -10.61
CA PHE A 86 9.34 7.48 -12.05
C PHE A 86 8.14 8.35 -12.36
N VAL A 87 7.37 8.78 -11.35
CA VAL A 87 6.23 9.69 -11.52
C VAL A 87 6.77 11.12 -11.59
N SER A 88 6.48 11.84 -12.66
CA SER A 88 6.91 13.22 -12.83
C SER A 88 6.23 14.18 -11.86
N THR A 89 6.87 15.31 -11.57
CA THR A 89 6.32 16.34 -10.67
C THR A 89 4.93 16.83 -11.11
N ASN A 90 4.71 16.99 -12.42
CA ASN A 90 3.41 17.44 -12.94
C ASN A 90 2.32 16.38 -12.73
N GLU A 91 2.64 15.10 -12.93
CA GLU A 91 1.74 14.00 -12.65
C GLU A 91 1.41 13.90 -11.15
N GLN A 92 2.42 14.03 -10.28
CA GLN A 92 2.23 14.04 -8.83
C GLN A 92 1.29 15.17 -8.41
N LYS A 93 1.53 16.39 -8.90
CA LYS A 93 0.70 17.56 -8.60
C LYS A 93 -0.75 17.37 -9.07
N HIS A 94 -0.92 16.91 -10.31
CA HIS A 94 -2.24 16.69 -10.89
C HIS A 94 -3.06 15.69 -10.06
N MET A 95 -2.51 14.50 -9.78
CA MET A 95 -3.21 13.45 -9.05
C MET A 95 -3.46 13.84 -7.57
N LEU A 96 -2.53 14.56 -6.93
CA LEU A 96 -2.73 15.10 -5.58
C LEU A 96 -3.91 16.09 -5.52
N LEU A 97 -3.97 17.05 -6.44
CA LEU A 97 -5.03 18.04 -6.47
C LEU A 97 -6.38 17.44 -6.91
N LEU A 98 -6.38 16.49 -7.83
CA LEU A 98 -7.59 15.75 -8.22
C LEU A 98 -8.15 14.96 -7.02
N THR A 99 -7.30 14.25 -6.27
CA THR A 99 -7.72 13.56 -5.04
C THR A 99 -8.29 14.54 -4.01
N ALA A 100 -7.65 15.69 -3.82
CA ALA A 100 -8.13 16.72 -2.91
C ALA A 100 -9.51 17.31 -3.34
N SER A 101 -9.71 17.53 -4.63
CA SER A 101 -10.96 18.10 -5.16
C SER A 101 -12.14 17.13 -5.11
N THR A 102 -11.87 15.82 -5.02
CA THR A 102 -12.89 14.77 -4.91
C THR A 102 -13.12 14.28 -3.48
N GLN A 103 -12.43 14.88 -2.49
CA GLN A 103 -12.66 14.57 -1.08
C GLN A 103 -14.10 14.86 -0.69
N CYS A 104 -14.75 13.94 0.03
CA CYS A 104 -16.16 14.03 0.40
C CYS A 104 -16.45 15.28 1.23
N ASN A 105 -17.36 16.14 0.77
CA ASN A 105 -17.66 17.43 1.36
C ASN A 105 -18.85 17.43 2.35
N GLN A 106 -19.49 16.26 2.52
CA GLN A 106 -20.58 16.06 3.51
C GLN A 106 -20.78 14.56 3.77
N THR A 107 -21.20 14.20 4.97
CA THR A 107 -21.57 12.82 5.26
C THR A 107 -22.88 12.47 4.56
N TRP A 108 -22.92 11.33 3.88
CA TRP A 108 -24.14 10.81 3.25
C TRP A 108 -24.19 9.28 3.24
N ILE A 109 -25.38 8.74 3.06
CA ILE A 109 -25.65 7.31 3.01
C ILE A 109 -25.91 6.92 1.56
N THR A 110 -25.23 5.90 1.07
CA THR A 110 -25.43 5.36 -0.29
C THR A 110 -26.74 4.60 -0.38
N LYS A 111 -27.22 4.34 -1.60
CA LYS A 111 -28.40 3.49 -1.83
C LYS A 111 -28.21 2.06 -1.28
N GLY A 112 -26.96 1.58 -1.20
CA GLY A 112 -26.61 0.28 -0.63
C GLY A 112 -26.49 0.26 0.90
N GLY A 113 -26.70 1.39 1.58
CA GLY A 113 -26.62 1.50 3.04
C GLY A 113 -25.22 1.76 3.60
N GLY A 114 -24.21 1.93 2.74
CA GLY A 114 -22.88 2.35 3.14
C GLY A 114 -22.85 3.83 3.51
N MET A 115 -22.06 4.22 4.51
CA MET A 115 -21.85 5.61 4.89
C MET A 115 -20.53 6.12 4.30
N ILE A 116 -20.60 7.28 3.67
CA ILE A 116 -19.41 8.03 3.25
C ILE A 116 -19.28 9.22 4.19
N PRO A 117 -18.29 9.23 5.10
CA PRO A 117 -18.09 10.32 6.03
C PRO A 117 -17.61 11.58 5.33
N TYR A 118 -17.93 12.75 5.93
CA TYR A 118 -17.27 13.99 5.59
C TYR A 118 -15.74 13.85 5.69
N GLY A 119 -15.03 14.25 4.64
CA GLY A 119 -13.58 14.15 4.57
C GLY A 119 -13.04 12.84 3.97
N ALA A 120 -13.89 11.87 3.66
CA ALA A 120 -13.45 10.62 3.05
C ALA A 120 -12.77 10.85 1.69
N ILE A 121 -11.68 10.13 1.46
CA ILE A 121 -10.98 10.05 0.19
C ILE A 121 -11.59 8.92 -0.64
N ALA A 122 -11.69 9.13 -1.94
CA ALA A 122 -12.16 8.10 -2.87
C ALA A 122 -11.22 6.90 -2.88
N ASP A 123 -11.77 5.69 -3.06
CA ASP A 123 -11.01 4.49 -3.40
C ASP A 123 -10.38 4.64 -4.80
N HIS A 124 -11.20 5.12 -5.75
CA HIS A 124 -10.73 5.47 -7.08
C HIS A 124 -11.56 6.61 -7.70
N ILE A 125 -10.99 7.24 -8.72
CA ILE A 125 -11.62 8.36 -9.42
C ILE A 125 -11.78 7.98 -10.88
N ARG A 126 -12.98 8.18 -11.43
CA ARG A 126 -13.29 7.93 -12.83
C ARG A 126 -12.53 8.90 -13.73
N ILE A 127 -12.06 8.40 -14.87
CA ILE A 127 -11.25 9.19 -15.80
C ILE A 127 -12.06 10.12 -16.68
N ASP A 128 -13.33 9.79 -16.95
CA ASP A 128 -14.18 10.46 -17.94
C ASP A 128 -15.01 11.63 -17.41
N ASP A 129 -15.25 11.67 -16.10
CA ASP A 129 -16.06 12.71 -15.46
C ASP A 129 -15.53 13.16 -14.11
N SER A 130 -14.41 12.60 -13.65
CA SER A 130 -13.80 12.86 -12.34
C SER A 130 -14.69 12.50 -11.14
N LEU A 131 -15.73 11.69 -11.31
CA LEU A 131 -16.57 11.26 -10.20
C LEU A 131 -15.78 10.34 -9.24
N PRO A 132 -15.83 10.64 -7.92
CA PRO A 132 -15.22 9.79 -6.91
C PRO A 132 -16.06 8.55 -6.65
N ILE A 133 -15.42 7.41 -6.62
CA ILE A 133 -15.99 6.16 -6.13
C ILE A 133 -15.32 5.82 -4.80
N TYR A 134 -16.09 5.81 -3.72
CA TYR A 134 -15.57 5.65 -2.37
C TYR A 134 -15.50 4.18 -1.92
N PHE A 135 -16.01 3.25 -2.70
CA PHE A 135 -16.03 1.83 -2.38
C PHE A 135 -15.46 0.99 -3.52
N PRO A 136 -14.75 -0.11 -3.22
CA PRO A 136 -14.30 -1.04 -4.24
C PRO A 136 -15.47 -1.80 -4.89
N GLY A 137 -15.17 -2.56 -5.95
CA GLY A 137 -16.11 -3.49 -6.59
C GLY A 137 -17.11 -2.86 -7.55
N THR A 138 -17.04 -1.54 -7.83
CA THR A 138 -17.90 -0.86 -8.80
C THR A 138 -17.23 0.38 -9.36
N TYR A 139 -17.62 0.79 -10.57
CA TYR A 139 -17.31 2.10 -11.17
C TYR A 139 -18.55 3.00 -11.26
N SER A 140 -19.67 2.59 -10.66
CA SER A 140 -20.92 3.34 -10.68
C SER A 140 -21.07 4.15 -9.40
N TYR A 141 -21.12 5.47 -9.54
CA TYR A 141 -21.40 6.39 -8.43
C TYR A 141 -22.69 6.03 -7.70
N GLU A 142 -23.72 5.59 -8.43
CA GLU A 142 -25.05 5.26 -7.89
C GLU A 142 -25.13 3.91 -7.16
N LYS A 143 -24.22 2.96 -7.50
CA LYS A 143 -24.25 1.57 -7.00
C LYS A 143 -23.18 1.28 -5.95
N GLN A 144 -22.43 2.27 -5.50
CA GLN A 144 -21.38 2.07 -4.51
C GLN A 144 -21.94 1.85 -3.09
N GLY A 145 -21.12 1.30 -2.20
CA GLY A 145 -21.43 1.14 -0.78
C GLY A 145 -22.48 0.05 -0.49
N ILE A 146 -22.48 -1.03 -1.26
CA ILE A 146 -23.22 -2.24 -0.94
C ILE A 146 -22.46 -3.06 0.11
N GLU A 147 -23.20 -3.73 0.99
CA GLU A 147 -22.64 -4.44 2.17
C GLU A 147 -21.48 -5.37 1.86
N ILE A 148 -21.51 -6.04 0.72
CA ILE A 148 -20.49 -6.99 0.31
C ILE A 148 -19.05 -6.39 0.22
N TRP A 149 -18.93 -5.07 -0.01
CA TRP A 149 -17.68 -4.34 -0.06
C TRP A 149 -17.47 -3.41 1.13
N GLY A 150 -18.15 -3.66 2.24
CA GLY A 150 -18.13 -2.83 3.43
C GLY A 150 -19.18 -1.72 3.42
N LYS A 151 -19.38 -1.11 4.58
CA LYS A 151 -20.30 0.02 4.81
C LYS A 151 -19.58 1.34 5.07
N MET A 152 -18.24 1.31 5.13
CA MET A 152 -17.34 2.47 5.23
C MET A 152 -16.33 2.44 4.06
N PRO A 153 -15.88 3.61 3.57
CA PRO A 153 -14.77 3.69 2.62
C PRO A 153 -13.50 3.03 3.14
N PRO A 154 -12.59 2.61 2.25
CA PRO A 154 -11.30 2.06 2.62
C PRO A 154 -10.49 2.99 3.53
N TYR A 155 -9.91 2.42 4.58
CA TYR A 155 -9.18 3.19 5.58
C TYR A 155 -7.81 3.65 5.09
N SER A 156 -7.13 2.84 4.29
CA SER A 156 -5.77 3.13 3.84
C SER A 156 -5.66 4.30 2.87
N ASP A 157 -6.66 4.53 2.02
CA ASP A 157 -6.64 5.64 1.05
C ASP A 157 -6.57 7.00 1.74
N GLN A 158 -7.16 7.11 2.93
CA GLN A 158 -7.08 8.30 3.78
C GLN A 158 -5.63 8.63 4.15
N PHE A 159 -4.84 7.61 4.48
CA PHE A 159 -3.43 7.75 4.87
C PHE A 159 -2.52 7.88 3.66
N PHE A 160 -2.84 7.25 2.56
CA PHE A 160 -2.11 7.40 1.30
C PHE A 160 -2.25 8.80 0.69
N PHE A 161 -3.39 9.47 0.86
CA PHE A 161 -3.52 10.87 0.47
C PHE A 161 -2.53 11.79 1.20
N ILE A 162 -2.29 11.54 2.49
CA ILE A 162 -1.27 12.27 3.26
C ILE A 162 0.12 11.97 2.70
N HIS A 163 0.43 10.71 2.40
CA HIS A 163 1.69 10.31 1.79
C HIS A 163 1.93 10.97 0.42
N MET A 164 0.89 11.08 -0.42
CA MET A 164 1.00 11.77 -1.71
C MET A 164 1.46 13.22 -1.53
N ALA A 165 0.88 13.96 -0.59
CA ALA A 165 1.25 15.34 -0.30
C ALA A 165 2.66 15.44 0.30
N TRP A 166 2.99 14.56 1.24
CA TRP A 166 4.30 14.49 1.86
C TRP A 166 5.40 14.21 0.82
N TYR A 167 5.19 13.20 -0.03
CA TYR A 167 6.13 12.82 -1.08
C TYR A 167 6.34 13.96 -2.09
N TYR A 168 5.25 14.60 -2.53
CA TYR A 168 5.32 15.76 -3.43
C TYR A 168 6.17 16.90 -2.84
N VAL A 169 5.88 17.31 -1.60
CA VAL A 169 6.61 18.41 -0.94
C VAL A 169 8.10 18.06 -0.79
N HIS A 170 8.44 16.82 -0.41
CA HIS A 170 9.83 16.40 -0.20
C HIS A 170 10.61 16.27 -1.51
N THR A 171 9.98 15.84 -2.59
CA THR A 171 10.65 15.67 -3.88
C THR A 171 10.77 16.95 -4.68
N THR A 172 9.86 17.91 -4.49
CA THR A 172 9.80 19.16 -5.26
C THR A 172 10.26 20.38 -4.47
N SER A 173 10.23 20.33 -3.14
CA SER A 173 10.38 21.47 -2.23
C SER A 173 9.27 22.54 -2.39
N ASP A 174 8.19 22.27 -3.10
CA ASP A 174 7.03 23.16 -3.24
C ASP A 174 6.13 23.11 -1.99
N LYS A 175 6.51 23.88 -0.98
CA LYS A 175 5.74 24.01 0.27
C LYS A 175 4.44 24.78 0.10
N SER A 176 4.32 25.59 -0.97
CA SER A 176 3.16 26.44 -1.20
C SER A 176 1.90 25.64 -1.53
N ILE A 177 2.07 24.43 -2.08
CA ILE A 177 0.95 23.53 -2.35
C ILE A 177 0.06 23.26 -1.13
N LEU A 178 0.66 23.24 0.08
CA LEU A 178 -0.06 22.96 1.32
C LEU A 178 -1.09 24.03 1.68
N LEU A 179 -0.88 25.27 1.20
CA LEU A 179 -1.77 26.40 1.40
C LEU A 179 -2.70 26.64 0.20
N GLN A 180 -2.60 25.81 -0.84
CA GLN A 180 -3.52 25.91 -1.97
C GLN A 180 -4.94 25.59 -1.51
N GLU A 181 -5.85 26.54 -1.74
CA GLU A 181 -7.27 26.34 -1.49
C GLU A 181 -7.92 25.52 -2.62
N ILE A 182 -8.70 24.54 -2.21
CA ILE A 182 -9.53 23.70 -3.08
C ILE A 182 -10.93 23.71 -2.45
N ASP A 183 -11.92 24.30 -3.14
CA ASP A 183 -13.29 24.44 -2.67
C ASP A 183 -13.37 25.05 -1.25
N GLY A 184 -12.59 26.11 -0.99
CA GLY A 184 -12.61 26.87 0.25
C GLY A 184 -11.88 26.24 1.44
N MET A 185 -11.12 25.17 1.23
CA MET A 185 -10.30 24.52 2.27
C MET A 185 -8.87 24.32 1.77
N THR A 186 -7.87 24.63 2.60
CA THR A 186 -6.46 24.42 2.23
C THR A 186 -6.13 22.94 2.13
N LEU A 187 -5.12 22.57 1.31
CA LEU A 187 -4.69 21.19 1.20
C LEU A 187 -4.29 20.61 2.57
N ILE A 188 -3.55 21.36 3.40
CA ILE A 188 -3.14 20.87 4.73
C ILE A 188 -4.34 20.55 5.63
N ASP A 189 -5.40 21.37 5.62
CA ASP A 189 -6.60 21.11 6.40
C ASP A 189 -7.38 19.90 5.87
N ARG A 190 -7.35 19.66 4.55
CA ARG A 190 -7.90 18.45 3.92
C ARG A 190 -7.17 17.18 4.34
N LEU A 191 -5.84 17.24 4.48
CA LEU A 191 -5.04 16.11 4.99
C LEU A 191 -5.39 15.80 6.44
N GLU A 192 -5.51 16.83 7.30
CA GLU A 192 -5.95 16.65 8.70
C GLU A 192 -7.36 16.06 8.80
N LEU A 193 -8.25 16.44 7.87
CA LEU A 193 -9.61 15.91 7.81
C LEU A 193 -9.60 14.42 7.41
N ALA A 194 -8.85 14.06 6.36
CA ALA A 194 -8.71 12.66 5.92
C ALA A 194 -8.14 11.77 7.02
N PHE A 195 -7.13 12.23 7.77
CA PHE A 195 -6.54 11.47 8.88
C PHE A 195 -7.57 11.01 9.93
N LYS A 196 -8.63 11.79 10.12
CA LYS A 196 -9.67 11.56 11.14
C LYS A 196 -10.80 10.65 10.68
N VAL A 197 -10.88 10.33 9.38
CA VAL A 197 -11.99 9.52 8.81
C VAL A 197 -12.01 8.08 9.33
N PRO A 198 -10.91 7.32 9.35
CA PRO A 198 -10.93 5.97 9.91
C PRO A 198 -11.18 5.99 11.43
N PRO A 199 -12.17 5.23 11.92
CA PRO A 199 -12.41 5.14 13.35
C PRO A 199 -11.21 4.52 14.06
N ALA A 200 -10.93 4.99 15.27
CA ALA A 200 -9.81 4.54 16.07
C ALA A 200 -10.15 4.46 17.55
N ASP A 201 -9.50 3.55 18.26
CA ASP A 201 -9.60 3.41 19.70
C ASP A 201 -8.81 4.52 20.46
N THR A 202 -8.75 4.41 21.77
CA THR A 202 -8.02 5.35 22.64
C THR A 202 -6.51 5.33 22.44
N ASN A 203 -5.93 4.27 21.86
CA ASN A 203 -4.53 4.16 21.46
C ASN A 203 -4.30 4.60 20.02
N HIS A 204 -5.32 5.16 19.37
CA HIS A 204 -5.36 5.57 17.98
C HIS A 204 -5.23 4.43 16.97
N LEU A 205 -5.42 3.16 17.36
CA LEU A 205 -5.45 2.03 16.46
C LEU A 205 -6.77 2.00 15.69
N VAL A 206 -6.67 1.75 14.38
CA VAL A 206 -7.85 1.66 13.50
C VAL A 206 -8.65 0.42 13.83
N TYR A 207 -9.98 0.53 13.88
CA TYR A 207 -10.86 -0.60 14.11
C TYR A 207 -12.03 -0.64 13.13
N THR A 208 -12.63 -1.82 13.01
CA THR A 208 -13.92 -2.03 12.32
C THR A 208 -14.78 -3.02 13.08
N THR A 209 -16.08 -3.00 12.78
CA THR A 209 -17.06 -3.92 13.38
C THR A 209 -17.78 -4.69 12.28
N SER A 210 -18.36 -5.86 12.62
CA SER A 210 -19.18 -6.65 11.69
C SER A 210 -20.41 -5.88 11.18
N ASP A 211 -21.04 -5.09 12.06
CA ASP A 211 -22.27 -4.36 11.72
C ASP A 211 -22.02 -3.16 10.81
N PHE A 212 -20.85 -2.56 10.91
CA PHE A 212 -20.48 -1.38 10.14
C PHE A 212 -19.04 -1.51 9.62
N ARG A 213 -18.83 -2.51 8.79
CA ARG A 213 -17.51 -2.91 8.33
C ARG A 213 -16.90 -1.86 7.40
N GLY A 214 -15.69 -1.39 7.76
CA GLY A 214 -14.77 -0.74 6.84
C GLY A 214 -13.85 -1.78 6.20
N VAL A 215 -13.29 -1.44 5.05
CA VAL A 215 -12.39 -2.33 4.32
C VAL A 215 -10.94 -2.08 4.77
N ASP A 216 -10.24 -3.14 5.09
CA ASP A 216 -8.79 -3.11 5.35
C ASP A 216 -8.04 -3.33 4.03
N PHE A 217 -7.23 -2.35 3.66
CA PHE A 217 -6.43 -2.43 2.46
C PHE A 217 -4.95 -2.68 2.72
N GLY A 218 -4.63 -3.86 3.19
CA GLY A 218 -3.40 -4.51 2.82
C GLY A 218 -3.60 -5.35 1.56
N PHE A 219 -4.33 -4.84 0.54
CA PHE A 219 -4.87 -5.63 -0.56
C PHE A 219 -5.76 -6.78 -0.04
N ARG A 220 -6.76 -6.44 0.80
CA ARG A 220 -7.70 -7.38 1.44
C ARG A 220 -9.14 -6.86 1.41
N ASP A 221 -9.51 -6.13 0.37
CA ASP A 221 -10.86 -5.60 0.18
C ASP A 221 -11.92 -6.68 -0.08
N ALA A 222 -11.50 -7.84 -0.60
CA ALA A 222 -12.35 -9.01 -0.77
C ALA A 222 -12.50 -9.86 0.51
N GLU A 223 -11.83 -9.48 1.60
CA GLU A 223 -11.74 -10.26 2.83
C GLU A 223 -12.52 -9.60 3.97
N GLU A 224 -13.07 -10.40 4.88
CA GLU A 224 -13.64 -9.90 6.11
C GLU A 224 -12.67 -10.10 7.27
N ILE A 225 -12.35 -8.99 7.94
CA ILE A 225 -11.47 -8.92 9.09
C ILE A 225 -12.07 -7.88 10.03
N THR A 226 -12.32 -8.23 11.29
CA THR A 226 -12.97 -7.36 12.28
C THR A 226 -12.14 -7.12 13.52
N GLY A 227 -12.49 -6.13 14.32
CA GLY A 227 -11.78 -5.70 15.53
C GLY A 227 -10.79 -4.58 15.26
N LEU A 228 -9.75 -4.47 16.10
CA LEU A 228 -8.60 -3.60 15.83
C LEU A 228 -7.81 -4.19 14.67
N LEU A 229 -7.41 -3.35 13.72
CA LEU A 229 -6.77 -3.76 12.47
C LEU A 229 -5.30 -3.34 12.45
N CYS A 230 -4.40 -4.28 12.24
CA CYS A 230 -2.96 -4.06 12.32
C CYS A 230 -2.45 -3.21 11.14
N TYR A 231 -2.69 -3.64 9.91
CA TYR A 231 -2.14 -3.00 8.71
C TYR A 231 -2.52 -1.51 8.57
N PRO A 232 -3.80 -1.12 8.65
CA PRO A 232 -4.18 0.29 8.57
C PRO A 232 -3.69 1.10 9.78
N SER A 233 -3.47 0.47 10.95
CA SER A 233 -2.86 1.15 12.10
C SER A 233 -1.38 1.50 11.85
N ILE A 234 -0.63 0.64 11.15
CA ILE A 234 0.74 0.91 10.71
C ILE A 234 0.76 2.07 9.69
N LEU A 235 -0.17 2.08 8.73
CA LEU A 235 -0.31 3.20 7.79
C LEU A 235 -0.66 4.50 8.50
N LYS A 236 -1.53 4.45 9.51
CA LYS A 236 -1.87 5.62 10.35
C LYS A 236 -0.66 6.15 11.12
N TYR A 237 0.20 5.27 11.64
CA TYR A 237 1.48 5.65 12.24
C TYR A 237 2.35 6.44 11.25
N ARG A 238 2.52 5.94 10.03
CA ARG A 238 3.26 6.62 8.98
C ARG A 238 2.64 7.99 8.69
N ALA A 239 1.34 8.02 8.41
CA ALA A 239 0.60 9.25 8.08
C ALA A 239 0.68 10.30 9.21
N ALA A 240 0.65 9.89 10.48
CA ALA A 240 0.82 10.79 11.62
C ALA A 240 2.20 11.46 11.64
N ASN A 241 3.27 10.71 11.35
CA ASN A 241 4.61 11.27 11.23
C ASN A 241 4.73 12.23 10.03
N GLU A 242 4.24 11.83 8.86
CA GLU A 242 4.26 12.64 7.64
C GLU A 242 3.46 13.95 7.82
N LEU A 243 2.28 13.88 8.43
CA LEU A 243 1.46 15.05 8.72
C LEU A 243 2.13 15.99 9.74
N ALA A 244 2.79 15.45 10.77
CA ALA A 244 3.58 16.23 11.71
C ALA A 244 4.72 16.99 11.02
N GLU A 245 5.40 16.37 10.06
CA GLU A 245 6.44 17.03 9.27
C GLU A 245 5.87 18.15 8.38
N LEU A 246 4.76 17.90 7.68
CA LEU A 246 4.09 18.90 6.85
C LEU A 246 3.61 20.11 7.69
N LEU A 247 3.05 19.88 8.88
CA LEU A 247 2.64 20.93 9.81
C LEU A 247 3.83 21.71 10.36
N THR A 248 4.96 21.05 10.60
CA THR A 248 6.22 21.73 10.97
C THR A 248 6.69 22.67 9.85
N ILE A 249 6.62 22.21 8.60
CA ILE A 249 6.93 23.03 7.41
C ILE A 249 6.03 24.26 7.34
N GLN A 250 4.76 24.16 7.78
CA GLN A 250 3.78 25.24 7.83
C GLN A 250 3.88 26.09 9.12
N SER A 251 4.92 25.90 9.94
CA SER A 251 5.11 26.62 11.21
C SER A 251 3.94 26.47 12.18
N LYS A 252 3.32 25.29 12.22
CA LYS A 252 2.23 24.89 13.13
C LYS A 252 2.73 23.88 14.19
N PRO A 253 3.64 24.27 15.12
CA PRO A 253 4.36 23.32 15.98
C PRO A 253 3.46 22.57 16.98
N GLU A 254 2.39 23.20 17.48
CA GLU A 254 1.47 22.54 18.42
C GLU A 254 0.71 21.40 17.75
N GLN A 255 0.19 21.63 16.54
CA GLN A 255 -0.48 20.60 15.74
C GLN A 255 0.50 19.49 15.32
N ALA A 256 1.72 19.87 14.91
CA ALA A 256 2.79 18.89 14.60
C ALA A 256 3.09 17.99 15.81
N SER A 257 3.22 18.57 17.00
CA SER A 257 3.43 17.81 18.24
C SER A 257 2.27 16.87 18.57
N PHE A 258 1.03 17.30 18.33
CA PHE A 258 -0.16 16.46 18.51
C PHE A 258 -0.09 15.19 17.64
N TYR A 259 0.17 15.31 16.34
CA TYR A 259 0.28 14.14 15.45
C TYR A 259 1.50 13.29 15.76
N LYS A 260 2.62 13.89 16.16
CA LYS A 260 3.80 13.15 16.60
C LYS A 260 3.50 12.28 17.84
N ASN A 261 2.73 12.80 18.77
CA ASN A 261 2.29 12.05 19.95
C ASN A 261 1.37 10.88 19.58
N ILE A 262 0.46 11.07 18.61
CA ILE A 262 -0.35 9.97 18.07
C ILE A 262 0.54 8.87 17.48
N ALA A 263 1.54 9.23 16.67
CA ALA A 263 2.48 8.25 16.13
C ALA A 263 3.19 7.45 17.23
N VAL A 264 3.66 8.12 18.29
CA VAL A 264 4.29 7.46 19.44
C VAL A 264 3.33 6.48 20.14
N GLN A 265 2.06 6.87 20.33
CA GLN A 265 1.06 6.01 20.96
C GLN A 265 0.77 4.77 20.12
N ILE A 266 0.58 4.93 18.81
CA ILE A 266 0.38 3.81 17.88
C ILE A 266 1.60 2.87 17.89
N LYS A 267 2.83 3.41 17.79
CA LYS A 267 4.08 2.64 17.83
C LYS A 267 4.17 1.77 19.08
N ASN A 268 3.81 2.32 20.23
CA ASN A 268 3.84 1.60 21.51
C ASN A 268 2.72 0.54 21.60
N ALA A 269 1.54 0.80 21.07
CA ALA A 269 0.39 -0.08 21.18
C ALA A 269 0.46 -1.29 20.23
N ILE A 270 0.99 -1.14 19.02
CA ILE A 270 1.04 -2.21 18.01
C ILE A 270 1.66 -3.50 18.55
N PRO A 271 2.89 -3.52 19.12
CA PRO A 271 3.48 -4.76 19.59
C PRO A 271 2.76 -5.34 20.83
N GLN A 272 2.12 -4.52 21.64
CA GLN A 272 1.39 -4.97 22.82
C GLN A 272 0.08 -5.68 22.49
N ILE A 273 -0.56 -5.27 21.38
CA ILE A 273 -1.91 -5.73 21.03
C ILE A 273 -1.86 -6.82 19.96
N PHE A 274 -0.98 -6.68 18.96
CA PHE A 274 -0.98 -7.57 17.81
C PHE A 274 0.09 -8.66 17.83
N MET A 275 1.13 -8.54 18.69
CA MET A 275 2.22 -9.51 18.69
C MET A 275 1.76 -10.91 19.12
N ASP A 276 2.05 -11.92 18.31
CA ASP A 276 1.85 -13.32 18.64
C ASP A 276 3.06 -13.95 19.34
N SER A 277 2.93 -15.20 19.74
CA SER A 277 4.01 -15.94 20.43
C SER A 277 5.24 -16.20 19.55
N ARG A 278 5.11 -16.11 18.21
CA ARG A 278 6.19 -16.28 17.23
C ARG A 278 6.93 -14.98 16.92
N GLY A 279 6.44 -13.85 17.44
CA GLY A 279 6.97 -12.52 17.12
C GLY A 279 6.40 -11.93 15.84
N MET A 280 5.33 -12.50 15.29
CA MET A 280 4.60 -11.96 14.15
C MET A 280 3.44 -11.09 14.62
N LEU A 281 3.03 -10.12 13.81
CA LEU A 281 1.83 -9.34 14.07
C LEU A 281 0.61 -10.06 13.55
N LYS A 282 -0.44 -10.16 14.35
CA LYS A 282 -1.76 -10.67 13.94
C LYS A 282 -2.46 -9.65 13.05
N ALA A 283 -3.28 -10.11 12.11
CA ALA A 283 -4.04 -9.22 11.23
C ALA A 283 -5.04 -8.35 12.00
N SER A 284 -5.71 -8.95 13.01
CA SER A 284 -6.70 -8.26 13.84
C SER A 284 -6.77 -8.82 15.26
N THR A 285 -7.68 -8.26 16.08
CA THR A 285 -7.93 -8.69 17.46
C THR A 285 -9.16 -9.56 17.64
N GLU A 286 -10.02 -9.66 16.61
CA GLU A 286 -11.22 -10.50 16.62
C GLU A 286 -10.92 -11.89 16.05
N LYS A 287 -11.72 -12.44 15.14
CA LYS A 287 -11.53 -13.79 14.63
C LYS A 287 -10.26 -13.98 13.79
N SER A 288 -9.93 -13.01 12.94
CA SER A 288 -8.73 -13.05 12.07
C SER A 288 -7.46 -12.74 12.83
N GLN A 289 -7.06 -13.62 13.75
CA GLN A 289 -5.85 -13.49 14.56
C GLN A 289 -4.64 -14.24 13.97
N GLN A 290 -4.68 -14.63 12.71
CA GLN A 290 -3.56 -15.23 12.02
C GLN A 290 -2.38 -14.25 11.95
N SER A 291 -1.16 -14.79 11.96
CA SER A 291 0.04 -14.01 11.73
C SER A 291 0.02 -13.41 10.33
N ASP A 292 0.00 -12.10 10.25
CA ASP A 292 -0.05 -11.35 9.00
C ASP A 292 1.37 -10.97 8.55
N VAL A 293 1.80 -11.56 7.47
CA VAL A 293 3.12 -11.32 6.87
C VAL A 293 3.27 -9.87 6.44
N TRP A 294 2.25 -9.31 5.78
CA TRP A 294 2.32 -7.95 5.26
C TRP A 294 2.38 -6.91 6.38
N SER A 295 1.53 -7.02 7.40
CA SER A 295 1.59 -6.13 8.57
C SER A 295 2.93 -6.24 9.29
N THR A 296 3.44 -7.46 9.50
CA THR A 296 4.70 -7.68 10.20
C THR A 296 5.86 -7.03 9.45
N THR A 297 5.97 -7.29 8.15
CA THR A 297 7.09 -6.78 7.35
C THR A 297 7.02 -5.27 7.11
N LEU A 298 5.81 -4.72 6.94
CA LEU A 298 5.62 -3.27 6.85
C LEU A 298 5.97 -2.56 8.17
N ALA A 299 5.60 -3.14 9.33
CA ALA A 299 5.96 -2.61 10.63
C ALA A 299 7.48 -2.60 10.86
N ILE A 300 8.19 -3.63 10.39
CA ILE A 300 9.66 -3.68 10.40
C ILE A 300 10.22 -2.59 9.48
N TYR A 301 9.71 -2.48 8.28
CA TYR A 301 10.18 -1.52 7.28
C TYR A 301 9.98 -0.05 7.71
N PHE A 302 8.89 0.25 8.43
CA PHE A 302 8.61 1.58 8.97
C PHE A 302 9.17 1.83 10.40
N ASP A 303 10.00 0.92 10.91
CA ASP A 303 10.59 1.04 12.26
C ASP A 303 9.52 1.20 13.37
N VAL A 304 8.40 0.48 13.25
CA VAL A 304 7.36 0.43 14.28
C VAL A 304 7.76 -0.50 15.43
N LEU A 305 8.44 -1.59 15.13
CA LEU A 305 8.89 -2.56 16.12
C LEU A 305 10.28 -2.18 16.66
N ASP A 306 10.51 -2.33 17.96
CA ASP A 306 11.84 -2.13 18.53
C ASP A 306 12.84 -3.24 18.10
N ALA A 307 14.12 -2.99 18.25
CA ALA A 307 15.17 -3.88 17.75
C ALA A 307 15.10 -5.30 18.33
N LYS A 308 14.65 -5.48 19.58
CA LYS A 308 14.55 -6.80 20.24
C LYS A 308 13.37 -7.61 19.71
N ILE A 309 12.23 -6.96 19.56
CA ILE A 309 11.01 -7.56 18.99
C ILE A 309 11.25 -7.88 17.51
N ASN A 310 11.88 -6.95 16.79
CA ASN A 310 12.22 -7.08 15.39
C ASN A 310 13.08 -8.33 15.09
N GLN A 311 14.07 -8.63 15.94
CA GLN A 311 14.94 -9.79 15.77
C GLN A 311 14.13 -11.09 15.67
N LYS A 312 13.17 -11.31 16.58
CA LYS A 312 12.33 -12.52 16.60
C LYS A 312 11.43 -12.61 15.36
N SER A 313 10.83 -11.49 14.96
CA SER A 313 10.02 -11.41 13.74
C SER A 313 10.83 -11.77 12.49
N CYS A 314 12.05 -11.23 12.37
CA CYS A 314 12.94 -11.49 11.24
C CYS A 314 13.41 -12.95 11.19
N GLU A 315 13.71 -13.56 12.35
CA GLU A 315 14.04 -14.98 12.46
C GLU A 315 12.87 -15.85 12.01
N THR A 316 11.64 -15.58 12.49
CA THR A 316 10.43 -16.31 12.11
C THR A 316 10.16 -16.21 10.59
N LEU A 317 10.29 -15.02 10.00
CA LEU A 317 10.13 -14.83 8.55
C LEU A 317 11.21 -15.58 7.74
N ALA A 318 12.47 -15.54 8.20
CA ALA A 318 13.56 -16.28 7.55
C ALA A 318 13.34 -17.79 7.62
N GLN A 319 12.82 -18.29 8.75
CA GLN A 319 12.49 -19.70 8.91
C GLN A 319 11.30 -20.11 8.02
N ALA A 320 10.23 -19.31 7.98
CA ALA A 320 9.07 -19.54 7.12
C ALA A 320 9.45 -19.56 5.62
N TYR A 321 10.41 -18.72 5.21
CA TYR A 321 10.98 -18.78 3.87
C TYR A 321 11.71 -20.09 3.60
N LYS A 322 12.57 -20.54 4.52
CA LYS A 322 13.31 -21.82 4.41
C LYS A 322 12.40 -23.04 4.37
N GLU A 323 11.28 -23.00 5.09
CA GLU A 323 10.27 -24.05 5.14
C GLU A 323 9.31 -24.03 3.94
N GLY A 324 9.36 -23.00 3.08
CA GLY A 324 8.49 -22.87 1.92
C GLY A 324 7.04 -22.52 2.24
N THR A 325 6.76 -21.98 3.44
CA THR A 325 5.40 -21.64 3.88
C THR A 325 4.99 -20.21 3.56
N LEU A 326 5.93 -19.37 3.15
CA LEU A 326 5.78 -17.92 2.95
C LEU A 326 5.72 -17.51 1.48
N VAL A 327 6.47 -18.19 0.60
CA VAL A 327 6.87 -17.69 -0.72
C VAL A 327 6.67 -18.74 -1.80
N TYR A 328 6.27 -18.29 -2.99
CA TYR A 328 6.37 -19.05 -4.22
C TYR A 328 6.96 -18.18 -5.34
N LYS A 329 8.05 -18.61 -5.95
CA LYS A 329 8.79 -17.88 -7.01
C LYS A 329 9.06 -16.41 -6.63
N GLY A 330 9.46 -16.16 -5.38
CA GLY A 330 9.77 -14.82 -4.90
C GLY A 330 8.56 -13.92 -4.61
N ASN A 331 7.33 -14.39 -4.82
CA ASN A 331 6.10 -13.68 -4.50
C ASN A 331 5.56 -14.16 -3.15
N ILE A 332 4.87 -13.29 -2.42
CA ILE A 332 4.59 -13.43 -0.99
C ILE A 332 3.09 -13.66 -0.76
N ARG A 333 2.76 -14.57 0.14
CA ARG A 333 1.41 -14.78 0.64
C ARG A 333 1.13 -13.85 1.83
N HIS A 334 -0.13 -13.44 2.03
CA HIS A 334 -0.51 -12.64 3.21
C HIS A 334 -0.34 -13.40 4.52
N ILE A 335 -0.74 -14.67 4.52
CA ILE A 335 -0.75 -15.59 5.66
C ILE A 335 0.15 -16.78 5.30
N LEU A 336 0.92 -17.30 6.24
CA LEU A 336 1.70 -18.53 6.03
C LEU A 336 0.77 -19.69 5.63
N THR A 337 1.22 -20.58 4.78
CA THR A 337 0.40 -21.73 4.33
C THR A 337 -0.03 -22.64 5.47
N THR A 338 0.66 -22.58 6.60
CA THR A 338 0.36 -23.32 7.85
C THR A 338 -0.70 -22.67 8.73
N ASP A 339 -1.09 -21.42 8.44
CA ASP A 339 -1.89 -20.58 9.32
C ASP A 339 -3.27 -20.24 8.76
N ASP A 340 -3.70 -20.88 7.69
CA ASP A 340 -5.01 -20.65 7.11
C ASP A 340 -6.13 -20.82 8.14
N PHE A 341 -7.16 -19.99 8.04
CA PHE A 341 -8.29 -19.99 8.97
C PHE A 341 -9.02 -21.35 8.97
N ASP A 342 -9.30 -21.84 7.76
CA ASP A 342 -9.84 -23.19 7.51
C ASP A 342 -9.51 -23.65 6.09
N ASP A 343 -10.10 -24.77 5.67
CA ASP A 343 -9.85 -25.36 4.34
C ASP A 343 -10.42 -24.51 3.18
N SER A 344 -11.28 -23.52 3.47
CA SER A 344 -11.93 -22.67 2.47
C SER A 344 -11.37 -21.25 2.43
N THR A 345 -10.76 -20.78 3.52
CA THR A 345 -10.29 -19.41 3.62
C THR A 345 -9.06 -19.24 4.51
N ALA A 346 -8.18 -18.30 4.11
CA ALA A 346 -7.08 -17.79 4.92
C ALA A 346 -7.56 -16.74 5.95
N TRP A 347 -8.81 -16.27 5.88
CA TRP A 347 -9.38 -15.16 6.64
C TRP A 347 -10.64 -15.57 7.40
N GLU A 348 -11.27 -14.64 8.08
CA GLU A 348 -12.55 -14.84 8.76
C GLU A 348 -13.66 -15.20 7.76
N TYR A 349 -13.69 -14.50 6.64
CA TYR A 349 -14.53 -14.77 5.48
C TYR A 349 -13.85 -14.20 4.24
N SER A 350 -14.05 -14.82 3.09
CA SER A 350 -13.55 -14.35 1.81
C SER A 350 -14.59 -14.45 0.71
N LYS A 351 -14.62 -13.47 -0.19
CA LYS A 351 -15.39 -13.53 -1.44
C LYS A 351 -14.66 -14.31 -2.53
N ALA A 352 -13.32 -14.40 -2.43
CA ALA A 352 -12.52 -15.18 -3.34
C ALA A 352 -12.45 -16.64 -2.90
N GLN A 353 -12.40 -17.55 -3.86
CA GLN A 353 -12.15 -18.97 -3.58
C GLN A 353 -10.75 -19.14 -2.97
N LYS A 354 -10.56 -20.22 -2.21
CA LYS A 354 -9.24 -20.59 -1.66
C LYS A 354 -8.17 -20.61 -2.75
N ASN A 355 -7.01 -20.07 -2.43
CA ASN A 355 -5.88 -19.91 -3.34
C ASN A 355 -6.15 -19.01 -4.56
N HIS A 356 -7.15 -18.13 -4.47
CA HIS A 356 -7.41 -17.10 -5.48
C HIS A 356 -7.34 -15.72 -4.84
N TYR A 357 -6.84 -14.74 -5.58
CA TYR A 357 -6.80 -13.34 -5.22
C TYR A 357 -6.27 -13.14 -3.79
N GLN A 358 -7.00 -12.41 -2.94
CA GLN A 358 -6.61 -12.11 -1.57
C GLN A 358 -6.77 -13.29 -0.61
N ASN A 359 -7.45 -14.37 -1.03
CA ASN A 359 -7.63 -15.59 -0.26
C ASN A 359 -6.53 -16.63 -0.51
N GLY A 360 -5.27 -16.23 -0.36
CA GLY A 360 -4.14 -17.13 -0.36
C GLY A 360 -3.27 -17.12 -1.63
N ALA A 361 -3.53 -16.27 -2.64
CA ALA A 361 -2.62 -16.10 -3.75
C ALA A 361 -1.31 -15.41 -3.35
N TYR A 362 -0.29 -15.51 -4.19
CA TYR A 362 1.04 -14.93 -4.01
C TYR A 362 1.16 -13.60 -4.76
N TRP A 363 1.76 -12.59 -4.12
CA TRP A 363 1.84 -11.20 -4.55
C TRP A 363 3.28 -10.72 -4.58
N GLY A 364 3.69 -10.01 -5.64
CA GLY A 364 5.01 -9.38 -5.69
C GLY A 364 5.14 -8.11 -4.88
N THR A 365 4.03 -7.41 -4.63
CA THR A 365 4.00 -6.11 -3.94
C THR A 365 4.81 -6.04 -2.64
N PRO A 366 4.71 -6.99 -1.67
CA PRO A 366 5.44 -6.91 -0.41
C PRO A 366 6.86 -7.50 -0.46
N THR A 367 7.30 -8.06 -1.60
CA THR A 367 8.58 -8.79 -1.69
C THR A 367 9.76 -7.95 -1.19
N GLY A 368 9.77 -6.64 -1.47
CA GLY A 368 10.82 -5.75 -0.97
C GLY A 368 10.87 -5.66 0.55
N TRP A 369 9.71 -5.48 1.20
CA TRP A 369 9.62 -5.41 2.67
C TRP A 369 10.00 -6.72 3.33
N VAL A 370 9.62 -7.84 2.73
CA VAL A 370 9.96 -9.19 3.22
C VAL A 370 11.46 -9.43 3.08
N CYS A 371 12.08 -9.09 1.96
CA CYS A 371 13.54 -9.15 1.80
C CYS A 371 14.25 -8.29 2.84
N TYR A 372 13.77 -7.06 3.08
CA TYR A 372 14.32 -6.17 4.11
C TYR A 372 14.24 -6.80 5.51
N ALA A 373 13.10 -7.37 5.88
CA ALA A 373 12.91 -8.00 7.18
C ALA A 373 13.79 -9.26 7.34
N ILE A 374 13.78 -10.16 6.36
CA ILE A 374 14.62 -11.39 6.39
C ILE A 374 16.11 -11.04 6.49
N ALA A 375 16.57 -10.00 5.81
CA ALA A 375 17.96 -9.61 5.80
C ALA A 375 18.49 -9.12 7.16
N GLN A 376 17.62 -8.69 8.07
CA GLN A 376 18.02 -8.35 9.44
C GLN A 376 18.50 -9.57 10.23
N PHE A 377 18.14 -10.79 9.78
CA PHE A 377 18.53 -12.06 10.42
C PHE A 377 19.40 -12.93 9.48
N ASP A 378 19.02 -13.07 8.21
CA ASP A 378 19.70 -13.92 7.22
C ASP A 378 19.77 -13.22 5.85
N VAL A 379 20.90 -12.56 5.60
CA VAL A 379 21.16 -11.81 4.37
C VAL A 379 21.14 -12.70 3.12
N ASP A 380 21.65 -13.93 3.23
CA ASP A 380 21.72 -14.84 2.10
C ASP A 380 20.35 -15.41 1.74
N ALA A 381 19.47 -15.63 2.72
CA ALA A 381 18.08 -15.95 2.48
C ALA A 381 17.35 -14.82 1.75
N ALA A 382 17.55 -13.56 2.18
CA ALA A 382 16.98 -12.39 1.52
C ALA A 382 17.45 -12.24 0.06
N ARG A 383 18.73 -12.47 -0.21
CA ARG A 383 19.30 -12.47 -1.58
C ARG A 383 18.71 -13.57 -2.45
N ARG A 384 18.54 -14.77 -1.92
CA ARG A 384 17.90 -15.85 -2.66
C ARG A 384 16.46 -15.52 -3.00
N LEU A 385 15.69 -15.01 -2.02
CA LEU A 385 14.32 -14.56 -2.24
C LEU A 385 14.23 -13.46 -3.33
N ALA A 386 15.07 -12.44 -3.24
CA ALA A 386 15.14 -11.38 -4.24
C ALA A 386 15.50 -11.92 -5.64
N LYS A 387 16.41 -12.91 -5.72
CA LYS A 387 16.78 -13.55 -6.98
C LYS A 387 15.64 -14.37 -7.58
N GLU A 388 14.94 -15.17 -6.77
CA GLU A 388 13.75 -15.94 -7.21
C GLU A 388 12.69 -15.01 -7.80
N TYR A 389 12.44 -13.89 -7.14
CA TYR A 389 11.49 -12.87 -7.61
C TYR A 389 11.92 -12.26 -8.96
N ILE A 390 13.18 -11.92 -9.14
CA ILE A 390 13.70 -11.39 -10.41
C ILE A 390 13.64 -12.45 -11.53
N ASP A 391 13.89 -13.71 -11.22
CA ASP A 391 13.83 -14.78 -12.22
C ASP A 391 12.39 -15.01 -12.70
N ASP A 392 11.41 -15.00 -11.79
CA ASP A 392 9.99 -15.07 -12.14
C ASP A 392 9.56 -13.89 -13.02
N LEU A 393 9.95 -12.67 -12.67
CA LEU A 393 9.69 -11.49 -13.50
C LEU A 393 10.33 -11.57 -14.88
N ARG A 394 11.53 -12.19 -15.00
CA ARG A 394 12.16 -12.41 -16.29
C ARG A 394 11.44 -13.46 -17.12
N GLU A 395 10.95 -14.52 -16.49
CA GLU A 395 10.19 -15.56 -17.17
C GLU A 395 8.91 -15.00 -17.77
N THR A 396 8.19 -14.18 -17.03
CA THR A 396 6.86 -13.68 -17.37
C THR A 396 6.84 -12.31 -18.09
N ASP A 397 7.99 -11.67 -18.29
CA ASP A 397 8.16 -10.30 -18.78
C ASP A 397 7.35 -10.01 -20.06
N PHE A 398 6.33 -9.15 -19.93
CA PHE A 398 5.43 -8.78 -21.04
C PHE A 398 6.16 -8.12 -22.22
N ARG A 399 7.31 -7.50 -21.99
CA ARG A 399 8.13 -6.86 -23.05
C ARG A 399 8.74 -7.86 -24.03
N LYS A 400 8.68 -9.16 -23.75
CA LYS A 400 9.14 -10.24 -24.62
C LYS A 400 8.13 -10.64 -25.70
N GLY A 401 7.09 -9.83 -25.92
CA GLY A 401 6.08 -10.05 -26.94
C GLY A 401 4.79 -10.69 -26.42
N ASN A 402 4.67 -10.93 -25.12
CA ASN A 402 3.40 -11.31 -24.48
C ASN A 402 2.77 -10.10 -23.84
N GLU A 403 1.87 -9.44 -24.53
CA GLU A 403 1.20 -8.22 -24.04
C GLU A 403 0.48 -8.40 -22.71
N PHE A 404 -0.03 -9.61 -22.44
CA PHE A 404 -0.68 -10.00 -21.19
C PHE A 404 0.24 -10.80 -20.27
N GLY A 405 1.55 -10.71 -20.48
CA GLY A 405 2.55 -11.27 -19.58
C GLY A 405 2.64 -10.52 -18.25
N GLY A 406 3.44 -11.08 -17.30
CA GLY A 406 3.70 -10.43 -16.01
C GLY A 406 4.48 -9.11 -16.14
N PRO A 407 4.56 -8.35 -15.05
CA PRO A 407 4.20 -8.74 -13.67
C PRO A 407 2.69 -8.84 -13.47
N TYR A 408 2.27 -9.85 -12.73
CA TYR A 408 0.86 -10.03 -12.37
C TYR A 408 0.55 -9.38 -11.02
N GLU A 409 -0.71 -9.01 -10.79
CA GLU A 409 -1.19 -8.57 -9.49
C GLU A 409 -0.95 -9.67 -8.44
N CYS A 410 -1.47 -10.86 -8.71
CA CYS A 410 -1.23 -12.05 -7.93
C CYS A 410 -1.40 -13.33 -8.78
N PHE A 411 -0.92 -14.45 -8.25
CA PHE A 411 -1.11 -15.77 -8.87
C PHE A 411 -1.02 -16.89 -7.84
N HIS A 412 -1.49 -18.08 -8.20
CA HIS A 412 -1.34 -19.27 -7.38
C HIS A 412 -1.15 -20.52 -8.26
N PRO A 413 -0.10 -21.33 -8.01
CA PRO A 413 0.27 -22.44 -8.90
C PRO A 413 -0.76 -23.58 -8.94
N GLU A 414 -1.38 -23.90 -7.81
CA GLU A 414 -2.32 -25.02 -7.70
C GLU A 414 -3.71 -24.69 -8.24
N SER A 415 -4.21 -23.48 -7.98
CA SER A 415 -5.53 -23.05 -8.46
C SER A 415 -5.51 -22.61 -9.93
N GLY A 416 -4.33 -22.34 -10.50
CA GLY A 416 -4.20 -21.70 -11.80
C GLY A 416 -4.63 -20.23 -11.81
N ASN A 417 -4.85 -19.63 -10.64
CA ASN A 417 -5.17 -18.20 -10.55
C ASN A 417 -4.02 -17.39 -11.14
N LEU A 418 -4.35 -16.51 -12.07
CA LEU A 418 -3.42 -15.56 -12.70
C LEU A 418 -4.20 -14.28 -12.95
N GLN A 419 -3.90 -13.22 -12.19
CA GLN A 419 -4.74 -12.04 -12.15
C GLN A 419 -4.01 -10.79 -12.60
N ASN A 420 -4.69 -9.98 -13.37
CA ASN A 420 -4.33 -8.63 -13.80
C ASN A 420 -2.86 -8.48 -14.26
N PRO A 421 -2.57 -8.70 -15.53
CA PRO A 421 -1.21 -8.59 -16.09
C PRO A 421 -0.72 -7.13 -16.11
N VAL A 422 0.59 -6.97 -16.17
CA VAL A 422 1.28 -5.67 -16.21
C VAL A 422 0.92 -4.79 -15.00
N TYR A 423 0.94 -5.39 -13.81
CA TYR A 423 0.48 -4.74 -12.58
C TYR A 423 1.58 -3.90 -11.92
N LEU A 424 1.23 -2.68 -11.52
CA LEU A 424 2.19 -1.65 -11.16
C LEU A 424 2.88 -1.89 -9.81
N THR A 425 2.12 -2.16 -8.73
CA THR A 425 2.70 -2.27 -7.39
C THR A 425 3.58 -3.50 -7.23
N THR A 426 3.35 -4.54 -8.05
CA THR A 426 4.19 -5.73 -8.09
C THR A 426 5.66 -5.41 -8.37
N VAL A 427 5.96 -4.36 -9.14
CA VAL A 427 7.34 -3.97 -9.45
C VAL A 427 7.78 -2.67 -8.79
N SER A 428 6.89 -1.70 -8.63
CA SER A 428 7.24 -0.39 -8.08
C SER A 428 7.59 -0.45 -6.59
N CYS A 429 6.85 -1.22 -5.79
CA CYS A 429 7.11 -1.38 -4.37
C CYS A 429 8.44 -2.11 -4.09
N PRO A 430 8.74 -3.29 -4.66
CA PRO A 430 10.04 -3.93 -4.47
C PRO A 430 11.20 -3.10 -5.03
N TYR A 431 11.03 -2.46 -6.19
CA TYR A 431 12.07 -1.59 -6.74
C TYR A 431 12.40 -0.42 -5.80
N SER A 432 11.41 0.18 -5.16
CA SER A 432 11.59 1.26 -4.20
C SER A 432 12.49 0.85 -3.03
N VAL A 433 12.32 -0.36 -2.51
CA VAL A 433 13.16 -0.92 -1.44
C VAL A 433 14.55 -1.28 -1.96
N PHE A 434 14.63 -2.04 -3.05
CA PHE A 434 15.91 -2.56 -3.53
C PHE A 434 16.87 -1.46 -4.01
N LYS A 435 16.37 -0.38 -4.61
CA LYS A 435 17.23 0.74 -5.05
C LYS A 435 17.90 1.50 -3.90
N ILE A 436 17.23 1.60 -2.74
CA ILE A 436 17.78 2.30 -1.56
C ILE A 436 18.89 1.46 -0.93
N HIS A 437 18.74 0.14 -0.96
CA HIS A 437 19.71 -0.81 -0.39
C HIS A 437 20.75 -1.32 -1.41
N TYR A 438 20.86 -0.66 -2.57
CA TYR A 438 21.90 -0.98 -3.54
C TYR A 438 23.16 -0.15 -3.29
N ASN A 439 24.24 -0.81 -2.93
CA ASN A 439 25.57 -0.20 -2.86
C ASN A 439 26.35 -0.48 -4.14
N ASN A 440 26.79 0.58 -4.82
CA ASN A 440 27.90 0.48 -5.78
C ASN A 440 29.20 0.21 -4.99
N ILE A 441 29.41 -1.03 -4.55
CA ILE A 441 30.73 -1.49 -4.19
C ILE A 441 31.34 -2.00 -5.51
N GLU A 442 31.97 -1.13 -6.25
CA GLU A 442 33.03 -1.46 -7.20
C GLU A 442 34.37 -1.37 -6.51
#